data_7ab581ef9f0982fc5048815fcbfcbacb
#
_entry.id   7ab581ef9f0982fc5048815fcbfcbacb
#
_cell.length_a   1.000
_cell.length_b   1.000
_cell.length_c   1.000
_cell.angle_alpha   90.00
_cell.angle_beta   90.00
_cell.angle_gamma   90.00
#
_symmetry.space_group_name_H-M   'P 1'
#
loop_
_entity.id
_entity.type
_entity.pdbx_description
1 polymer ?
#
loop_
_entity_poly.entity_id
_entity_poly.type
_entity_poly.pdbx_seq_one_letter_code
_entity_poly.pdbx_strand_id
1 'polypeptide(L)'
;MMDEKFLHDTGVEVMRVVKTTLKAYRTFSKLAVEGEKVSVCGLQILTTLRYYPELNTVSDLADSLEFSKGLISREVETLRKGNYVTTAVDEKDRRVLRIFINKEVAEPVILKQNEKLFNLIHQVTDGIADEDIEKYRELNKIFLEKVSEVDFDKEVDTSNFDLQKFI
;
A
#
# COMPACT_ATOMS: atom_id res chain seq x y z
N MET A 1 30.86 8.60 14.26
CA MET A 1 30.37 9.62 13.31
C MET A 1 30.41 8.94 11.95
N MET A 2 29.25 8.89 11.24
CA MET A 2 29.21 8.31 9.89
C MET A 2 29.97 9.25 8.96
N ASP A 3 30.87 8.71 8.11
CA ASP A 3 31.61 9.50 7.15
C ASP A 3 30.75 9.84 5.91
N GLU A 4 31.17 10.80 5.12
CA GLU A 4 30.44 11.29 3.94
C GLU A 4 30.20 10.17 2.91
N LYS A 5 31.17 9.26 2.76
CA LYS A 5 31.07 8.13 1.84
C LYS A 5 29.98 7.17 2.29
N PHE A 6 29.92 6.84 3.58
CA PHE A 6 28.88 5.98 4.14
C PHE A 6 27.49 6.57 3.92
N LEU A 7 27.30 7.89 4.12
CA LEU A 7 26.03 8.58 3.90
C LEU A 7 25.64 8.56 2.41
N HIS A 8 26.59 8.81 1.52
CA HIS A 8 26.36 8.75 0.08
C HIS A 8 25.95 7.34 -0.37
N ASP A 9 26.72 6.32 -0.01
CA ASP A 9 26.46 4.94 -0.39
C ASP A 9 25.11 4.46 0.15
N THR A 10 24.80 4.80 1.40
CA THR A 10 23.50 4.52 2.03
C THR A 10 22.35 5.19 1.26
N GLY A 11 22.51 6.47 0.90
CA GLY A 11 21.51 7.20 0.11
C GLY A 11 21.26 6.55 -1.25
N VAL A 12 22.32 6.15 -1.97
CA VAL A 12 22.22 5.45 -3.25
C VAL A 12 21.47 4.11 -3.11
N GLU A 13 21.81 3.33 -2.07
CA GLU A 13 21.14 2.05 -1.81
C GLU A 13 19.66 2.24 -1.47
N VAL A 14 19.31 3.19 -0.62
CA VAL A 14 17.91 3.53 -0.30
C VAL A 14 17.15 3.88 -1.56
N MET A 15 17.70 4.75 -2.41
CA MET A 15 17.04 5.14 -3.67
C MET A 15 16.90 3.96 -4.64
N ARG A 16 17.85 3.03 -4.68
CA ARG A 16 17.78 1.80 -5.46
C ARG A 16 16.67 0.90 -4.97
N VAL A 17 16.57 0.69 -3.65
CA VAL A 17 15.50 -0.09 -3.03
C VAL A 17 14.13 0.51 -3.37
N VAL A 18 13.95 1.82 -3.15
CA VAL A 18 12.69 2.52 -3.46
C VAL A 18 12.29 2.35 -4.92
N LYS A 19 13.20 2.61 -5.87
CA LYS A 19 12.92 2.47 -7.32
C LYS A 19 12.54 1.04 -7.68
N THR A 20 13.28 0.05 -7.16
CA THR A 20 13.05 -1.37 -7.46
C THR A 20 11.72 -1.84 -6.88
N THR A 21 11.42 -1.47 -5.63
CA THR A 21 10.16 -1.80 -4.95
C THR A 21 8.96 -1.17 -5.66
N LEU A 22 9.04 0.10 -6.07
CA LEU A 22 7.97 0.76 -6.83
C LEU A 22 7.73 0.08 -8.18
N LYS A 23 8.79 -0.35 -8.89
CA LYS A 23 8.67 -1.09 -10.14
C LYS A 23 7.99 -2.44 -9.92
N ALA A 24 8.42 -3.18 -8.90
CA ALA A 24 7.84 -4.47 -8.52
C ALA A 24 6.36 -4.32 -8.15
N TYR A 25 6.02 -3.34 -7.31
CA TYR A 25 4.65 -3.03 -6.92
C TYR A 25 3.74 -2.72 -8.12
N ARG A 26 4.19 -1.86 -9.05
CA ARG A 26 3.43 -1.53 -10.26
C ARG A 26 3.18 -2.76 -11.14
N THR A 27 4.19 -3.61 -11.31
CA THR A 27 4.07 -4.83 -12.11
C THR A 27 3.14 -5.82 -11.44
N PHE A 28 3.32 -6.07 -10.14
CA PHE A 28 2.47 -6.95 -9.35
C PHE A 28 1.00 -6.49 -9.36
N SER A 29 0.76 -5.19 -9.13
CA SER A 29 -0.59 -4.63 -9.11
C SER A 29 -1.34 -4.85 -10.43
N LYS A 30 -0.65 -4.75 -11.58
CA LYS A 30 -1.25 -5.08 -12.88
C LYS A 30 -1.55 -6.56 -13.01
N LEU A 31 -0.61 -7.42 -12.65
CA LEU A 31 -0.79 -8.88 -12.71
C LEU A 31 -1.89 -9.37 -11.76
N ALA A 32 -2.04 -8.71 -10.61
CA ALA A 32 -3.05 -9.08 -9.61
C ALA A 32 -4.48 -9.01 -10.16
N VAL A 33 -4.76 -8.02 -11.00
CA VAL A 33 -6.10 -7.81 -11.60
C VAL A 33 -6.23 -8.32 -13.02
N GLU A 34 -5.19 -8.95 -13.56
CA GLU A 34 -5.23 -9.48 -14.93
C GLU A 34 -6.30 -10.56 -15.08
N GLY A 35 -7.21 -10.33 -16.04
CA GLY A 35 -8.37 -11.19 -16.28
C GLY A 35 -9.54 -11.00 -15.32
N GLU A 36 -9.44 -10.06 -14.38
CA GLU A 36 -10.50 -9.71 -13.44
C GLU A 36 -11.27 -8.45 -13.90
N LYS A 37 -12.54 -8.36 -13.49
CA LYS A 37 -13.39 -7.17 -13.74
C LYS A 37 -13.24 -6.10 -12.65
N VAL A 38 -12.12 -6.11 -11.94
CA VAL A 38 -11.83 -5.22 -10.80
C VAL A 38 -10.54 -4.47 -11.10
N SER A 39 -10.53 -3.17 -10.83
CA SER A 39 -9.31 -2.36 -10.94
C SER A 39 -8.36 -2.64 -9.78
N VAL A 40 -7.10 -2.16 -9.88
CA VAL A 40 -6.14 -2.23 -8.77
C VAL A 40 -6.69 -1.54 -7.51
N CYS A 41 -7.27 -0.35 -7.66
CA CYS A 41 -7.90 0.38 -6.56
C CYS A 41 -9.10 -0.39 -5.99
N GLY A 42 -9.95 -0.93 -6.86
CA GLY A 42 -11.08 -1.76 -6.45
C GLY A 42 -10.65 -3.00 -5.66
N LEU A 43 -9.58 -3.67 -6.09
CA LEU A 43 -9.02 -4.81 -5.37
C LEU A 43 -8.48 -4.42 -3.98
N GLN A 44 -7.80 -3.28 -3.87
CA GLN A 44 -7.34 -2.75 -2.58
C GLN A 44 -8.52 -2.44 -1.65
N ILE A 45 -9.60 -1.84 -2.15
CA ILE A 45 -10.84 -1.61 -1.39
C ILE A 45 -11.41 -2.94 -0.87
N LEU A 46 -11.54 -3.95 -1.74
CA LEU A 46 -12.07 -5.27 -1.35
C LEU A 46 -11.20 -5.93 -0.28
N THR A 47 -9.88 -5.86 -0.43
CA THR A 47 -8.92 -6.41 0.52
C THR A 47 -9.02 -5.69 1.87
N THR A 48 -9.11 -4.35 1.87
CA THR A 48 -9.29 -3.57 3.10
C THR A 48 -10.59 -3.95 3.81
N LEU A 49 -11.71 -3.97 3.11
CA LEU A 49 -13.00 -4.35 3.69
C LEU A 49 -13.02 -5.81 4.21
N ARG A 50 -12.22 -6.69 3.63
CA ARG A 50 -12.11 -8.09 4.06
C ARG A 50 -11.36 -8.26 5.37
N TYR A 51 -10.27 -7.52 5.55
CA TYR A 51 -9.37 -7.66 6.70
C TYR A 51 -9.61 -6.61 7.79
N TYR A 52 -10.19 -5.45 7.43
CA TYR A 52 -10.50 -4.31 8.31
C TYR A 52 -11.95 -3.84 8.09
N PRO A 53 -12.95 -4.67 8.48
CA PRO A 53 -14.35 -4.39 8.20
C PRO A 53 -14.90 -3.12 8.90
N GLU A 54 -14.18 -2.60 9.87
CA GLU A 54 -14.46 -1.31 10.53
C GLU A 54 -14.18 -0.10 9.61
N LEU A 55 -13.22 -0.22 8.65
CA LEU A 55 -12.87 0.80 7.67
C LEU A 55 -13.83 0.77 6.48
N ASN A 56 -15.10 1.08 6.71
CA ASN A 56 -16.16 0.82 5.76
C ASN A 56 -16.90 2.04 5.25
N THR A 57 -16.29 3.22 5.35
CA THR A 57 -16.79 4.44 4.70
C THR A 57 -15.85 4.91 3.59
N VAL A 58 -16.34 5.79 2.71
CA VAL A 58 -15.48 6.41 1.68
C VAL A 58 -14.32 7.17 2.32
N SER A 59 -14.52 7.81 3.48
CA SER A 59 -13.46 8.53 4.18
C SER A 59 -12.42 7.56 4.75
N ASP A 60 -12.85 6.52 5.49
CA ASP A 60 -11.94 5.54 6.07
C ASP A 60 -11.06 4.88 5.00
N LEU A 61 -11.67 4.49 3.87
CA LEU A 61 -10.96 3.88 2.75
C LEU A 61 -10.00 4.86 2.06
N ALA A 62 -10.40 6.14 1.91
CA ALA A 62 -9.56 7.15 1.31
C ALA A 62 -8.31 7.41 2.17
N ASP A 63 -8.50 7.54 3.48
CA ASP A 63 -7.43 7.80 4.44
C ASP A 63 -6.50 6.57 4.57
N SER A 64 -7.06 5.35 4.65
CA SER A 64 -6.27 4.12 4.77
C SER A 64 -5.47 3.76 3.51
N LEU A 65 -6.02 4.05 2.33
CA LEU A 65 -5.41 3.69 1.03
C LEU A 65 -4.65 4.86 0.38
N GLU A 66 -4.64 6.04 1.01
CA GLU A 66 -4.01 7.26 0.50
C GLU A 66 -4.52 7.68 -0.89
N PHE A 67 -5.83 7.48 -1.13
CA PHE A 67 -6.51 7.88 -2.35
C PHE A 67 -7.47 9.06 -2.13
N SER A 68 -7.76 9.80 -3.18
CA SER A 68 -8.79 10.82 -3.10
C SER A 68 -10.18 10.22 -2.87
N LYS A 69 -11.02 10.87 -2.06
CA LYS A 69 -12.42 10.46 -1.82
C LYS A 69 -13.22 10.30 -3.11
N GLY A 70 -12.93 11.13 -4.12
CA GLY A 70 -13.57 11.05 -5.42
C GLY A 70 -13.21 9.77 -6.19
N LEU A 71 -11.95 9.29 -6.09
CA LEU A 71 -11.55 8.02 -6.69
C LEU A 71 -12.22 6.85 -5.96
N ILE A 72 -12.14 6.81 -4.62
CA ILE A 72 -12.78 5.76 -3.82
C ILE A 72 -14.28 5.69 -4.10
N SER A 73 -14.97 6.82 -4.13
CA SER A 73 -16.42 6.85 -4.40
C SER A 73 -16.78 6.25 -5.76
N ARG A 74 -15.99 6.55 -6.81
CA ARG A 74 -16.20 5.97 -8.16
C ARG A 74 -15.93 4.47 -8.20
N GLU A 75 -14.86 4.03 -7.54
CA GLU A 75 -14.52 2.62 -7.46
C GLU A 75 -15.56 1.82 -6.68
N VAL A 76 -16.03 2.34 -5.55
CA VAL A 76 -17.11 1.73 -4.76
C VAL A 76 -18.38 1.57 -5.60
N GLU A 77 -18.74 2.57 -6.39
CA GLU A 77 -19.90 2.47 -7.29
C GLU A 77 -19.68 1.39 -8.39
N THR A 78 -18.47 1.27 -8.91
CA THR A 78 -18.10 0.22 -9.87
C THR A 78 -18.19 -1.16 -9.23
N LEU A 79 -17.66 -1.32 -8.02
CA LEU A 79 -17.73 -2.57 -7.25
C LEU A 79 -19.18 -2.93 -6.89
N ARG A 80 -20.01 -1.93 -6.56
CA ARG A 80 -21.43 -2.13 -6.28
C ARG A 80 -22.20 -2.63 -7.51
N LYS A 81 -21.93 -2.05 -8.68
CA LYS A 81 -22.50 -2.52 -9.95
C LYS A 81 -22.07 -3.94 -10.31
N GLY A 82 -20.84 -4.32 -9.94
CA GLY A 82 -20.31 -5.68 -10.09
C GLY A 82 -20.77 -6.66 -9.00
N ASN A 83 -21.60 -6.22 -8.05
CA ASN A 83 -22.06 -7.00 -6.90
C ASN A 83 -20.94 -7.46 -5.95
N TYR A 84 -19.77 -6.83 -5.98
CA TYR A 84 -18.66 -7.12 -5.05
C TYR A 84 -18.89 -6.51 -3.67
N VAL A 85 -19.65 -5.41 -3.61
CA VAL A 85 -20.01 -4.72 -2.37
C VAL A 85 -21.48 -4.33 -2.38
N THR A 86 -22.04 -4.17 -1.18
CA THR A 86 -23.34 -3.53 -0.94
C THR A 86 -23.15 -2.27 -0.12
N THR A 87 -24.11 -1.38 -0.13
CA THR A 87 -24.08 -0.14 0.65
C THR A 87 -25.35 0.03 1.45
N ALA A 88 -25.24 0.56 2.67
CA ALA A 88 -26.37 0.95 3.51
C ALA A 88 -26.12 2.33 4.12
N VAL A 89 -27.18 3.08 4.37
CA VAL A 89 -27.10 4.34 5.08
C VAL A 89 -26.79 4.06 6.55
N ASP A 90 -25.85 4.80 7.14
CA ASP A 90 -25.55 4.70 8.56
C ASP A 90 -26.77 5.10 9.41
N GLU A 91 -27.04 4.34 10.46
CA GLU A 91 -28.20 4.56 11.34
C GLU A 91 -28.09 5.85 12.16
N LYS A 92 -26.86 6.26 12.48
CA LYS A 92 -26.58 7.43 13.33
C LYS A 92 -26.39 8.71 12.51
N ASP A 93 -25.77 8.60 11.32
CA ASP A 93 -25.56 9.73 10.42
C ASP A 93 -25.98 9.35 9.00
N ARG A 94 -27.18 9.79 8.60
CA ARG A 94 -27.76 9.52 7.27
C ARG A 94 -26.95 10.09 6.11
N ARG A 95 -25.91 10.88 6.36
CA ARG A 95 -25.00 11.41 5.32
C ARG A 95 -23.89 10.40 5.01
N VAL A 96 -23.70 9.39 5.86
CA VAL A 96 -22.65 8.39 5.74
C VAL A 96 -23.24 7.13 5.09
N LEU A 97 -22.55 6.63 4.06
CA LEU A 97 -22.81 5.32 3.47
C LEU A 97 -21.77 4.34 4.02
N ARG A 98 -22.27 3.25 4.59
CA ARG A 98 -21.47 2.09 4.98
C ARG A 98 -21.37 1.14 3.80
N ILE A 99 -20.18 0.60 3.61
CA ILE A 99 -19.81 -0.29 2.50
C ILE A 99 -19.55 -1.67 3.08
N PHE A 100 -20.21 -2.69 2.56
CA PHE A 100 -20.08 -4.06 3.02
C PHE A 100 -19.65 -4.96 1.87
N ILE A 101 -18.66 -5.81 2.12
CA ILE A 101 -18.17 -6.76 1.14
C ILE A 101 -19.19 -7.88 0.91
N ASN A 102 -19.44 -8.19 -0.36
CA ASN A 102 -20.15 -9.41 -0.74
C ASN A 102 -19.11 -10.54 -0.87
N LYS A 103 -18.96 -11.34 0.19
CA LYS A 103 -17.93 -12.38 0.27
C LYS A 103 -18.03 -13.40 -0.85
N GLU A 104 -19.24 -13.80 -1.25
CA GLU A 104 -19.44 -14.81 -2.29
C GLU A 104 -18.80 -14.40 -3.62
N VAL A 105 -18.85 -13.12 -3.96
CA VAL A 105 -18.33 -12.60 -5.22
C VAL A 105 -16.89 -12.10 -5.09
N ALA A 106 -16.53 -11.49 -3.96
CA ALA A 106 -15.23 -10.87 -3.77
C ALA A 106 -14.13 -11.84 -3.32
N GLU A 107 -14.47 -12.85 -2.50
CA GLU A 107 -13.49 -13.80 -1.95
C GLU A 107 -12.66 -14.51 -3.03
N PRO A 108 -13.23 -15.04 -4.12
CA PRO A 108 -12.44 -15.70 -5.17
C PRO A 108 -11.38 -14.79 -5.78
N VAL A 109 -11.69 -13.51 -5.98
CA VAL A 109 -10.74 -12.52 -6.53
C VAL A 109 -9.62 -12.23 -5.54
N ILE A 110 -9.97 -12.03 -4.26
CA ILE A 110 -9.01 -11.77 -3.18
C ILE A 110 -8.08 -12.97 -2.99
N LEU A 111 -8.61 -14.19 -2.94
CA LEU A 111 -7.82 -15.42 -2.76
C LEU A 111 -6.84 -15.63 -3.90
N LYS A 112 -7.28 -15.43 -5.14
CA LYS A 112 -6.41 -15.53 -6.32
C LYS A 112 -5.28 -14.50 -6.28
N GLN A 113 -5.55 -13.28 -5.80
CA GLN A 113 -4.52 -12.27 -5.59
C GLN A 113 -3.53 -12.69 -4.50
N ASN A 114 -4.04 -13.19 -3.37
CA ASN A 114 -3.21 -13.66 -2.27
C ASN A 114 -2.26 -14.79 -2.74
N GLU A 115 -2.76 -15.74 -3.50
CA GLU A 115 -1.93 -16.81 -4.08
C GLU A 115 -0.80 -16.25 -4.94
N LYS A 116 -1.09 -15.29 -5.84
CA LYS A 116 -0.06 -14.63 -6.64
C LYS A 116 0.97 -13.90 -5.77
N LEU A 117 0.50 -13.21 -4.71
CA LEU A 117 1.36 -12.51 -3.78
C LEU A 117 2.27 -13.47 -3.00
N PHE A 118 1.72 -14.56 -2.48
CA PHE A 118 2.48 -15.59 -1.77
C PHE A 118 3.56 -16.19 -2.66
N ASN A 119 3.22 -16.54 -3.91
CA ASN A 119 4.18 -17.07 -4.88
C ASN A 119 5.31 -16.07 -5.17
N LEU A 120 5.00 -14.79 -5.30
CA LEU A 120 6.00 -13.75 -5.48
C LEU A 120 6.91 -13.60 -4.26
N ILE A 121 6.33 -13.53 -3.05
CA ILE A 121 7.09 -13.43 -1.80
C ILE A 121 8.02 -14.64 -1.66
N HIS A 122 7.50 -15.84 -1.89
CA HIS A 122 8.30 -17.07 -1.83
C HIS A 122 9.50 -17.02 -2.79
N GLN A 123 9.29 -16.58 -4.04
CA GLN A 123 10.39 -16.44 -5.01
C GLN A 123 11.42 -15.39 -4.59
N VAL A 124 11.00 -14.29 -3.99
CA VAL A 124 11.91 -13.21 -3.55
C VAL A 124 12.69 -13.60 -2.30
N THR A 125 12.11 -14.44 -1.44
CA THR A 125 12.73 -14.86 -0.18
C THR A 125 13.44 -16.20 -0.28
N ASP A 126 13.39 -16.85 -1.43
CA ASP A 126 14.07 -18.14 -1.65
C ASP A 126 15.59 -18.04 -1.39
N GLY A 127 16.11 -18.92 -0.56
CA GLY A 127 17.50 -18.93 -0.15
C GLY A 127 17.88 -17.89 0.93
N ILE A 128 16.95 -17.10 1.44
CA ILE A 128 17.16 -16.20 2.59
C ILE A 128 16.70 -16.93 3.85
N ALA A 129 17.53 -16.91 4.91
CA ALA A 129 17.16 -17.51 6.18
C ALA A 129 15.99 -16.77 6.84
N ASP A 130 15.09 -17.51 7.50
CA ASP A 130 13.90 -16.94 8.17
C ASP A 130 14.29 -15.87 9.20
N GLU A 131 15.40 -16.05 9.91
CA GLU A 131 15.93 -15.07 10.87
C GLU A 131 16.29 -13.74 10.21
N ASP A 132 16.88 -13.78 9.00
CA ASP A 132 17.24 -12.58 8.25
C ASP A 132 15.98 -11.88 7.69
N ILE A 133 14.96 -12.64 7.29
CA ILE A 133 13.67 -12.09 6.86
C ILE A 133 13.00 -11.37 8.05
N GLU A 134 12.99 -11.96 9.24
CA GLU A 134 12.40 -11.34 10.42
C GLU A 134 13.17 -10.07 10.83
N LYS A 135 14.48 -10.11 10.84
CA LYS A 135 15.33 -8.94 11.08
C LYS A 135 15.08 -7.82 10.08
N TYR A 136 14.91 -8.16 8.79
CA TYR A 136 14.53 -7.18 7.77
C TYR A 136 13.17 -6.55 8.07
N ARG A 137 12.17 -7.34 8.49
CA ARG A 137 10.83 -6.84 8.85
C ARG A 137 10.89 -5.85 10.01
N GLU A 138 11.67 -6.17 11.06
CA GLU A 138 11.87 -5.28 12.21
C GLU A 138 12.51 -3.95 11.78
N LEU A 139 13.61 -4.01 11.01
CA LEU A 139 14.31 -2.82 10.53
C LEU A 139 13.41 -1.98 9.60
N ASN A 140 12.66 -2.63 8.72
CA ASN A 140 11.73 -1.95 7.82
C ASN A 140 10.61 -1.22 8.59
N LYS A 141 10.10 -1.83 9.67
CA LYS A 141 9.11 -1.17 10.54
C LYS A 141 9.69 0.10 11.17
N ILE A 142 10.89 0.03 11.75
CA ILE A 142 11.58 1.19 12.33
C ILE A 142 11.79 2.27 11.25
N PHE A 143 12.21 1.88 10.05
CA PHE A 143 12.42 2.81 8.94
C PHE A 143 11.12 3.52 8.53
N LEU A 144 10.01 2.79 8.39
CA LEU A 144 8.71 3.36 8.04
C LEU A 144 8.19 4.31 9.13
N GLU A 145 8.37 3.98 10.40
CA GLU A 145 8.04 4.86 11.52
C GLU A 145 8.83 6.18 11.42
N LYS A 146 10.14 6.09 11.17
CA LYS A 146 10.99 7.29 10.99
C LYS A 146 10.60 8.12 9.78
N VAL A 147 10.29 7.49 8.64
CA VAL A 147 9.83 8.19 7.44
C VAL A 147 8.50 8.92 7.71
N SER A 148 7.59 8.32 8.46
CA SER A 148 6.29 8.95 8.79
C SER A 148 6.42 10.17 9.72
N GLU A 149 7.51 10.30 10.46
CA GLU A 149 7.82 11.46 11.31
C GLU A 149 8.34 12.67 10.49
N VAL A 150 8.76 12.44 9.24
CA VAL A 150 9.32 13.50 8.38
C VAL A 150 8.19 14.29 7.71
N ASP A 151 8.16 15.57 7.95
CA ASP A 151 7.25 16.51 7.27
C ASP A 151 7.84 16.92 5.92
N PHE A 152 7.48 16.19 4.88
CA PHE A 152 7.98 16.43 3.52
C PHE A 152 7.44 17.69 2.86
N ASP A 153 6.38 18.31 3.42
CA ASP A 153 5.81 19.56 2.93
C ASP A 153 6.56 20.79 3.47
N LYS A 154 7.36 20.61 4.52
CA LYS A 154 8.28 21.64 4.97
C LYS A 154 9.55 21.60 4.15
N GLU A 155 10.04 22.77 3.75
CA GLU A 155 11.39 22.89 3.20
C GLU A 155 12.36 22.19 4.15
N VAL A 156 13.01 21.13 3.64
CA VAL A 156 14.09 20.48 4.41
C VAL A 156 15.14 21.54 4.62
N ASP A 157 15.42 21.88 5.88
CA ASP A 157 16.47 22.83 6.22
C ASP A 157 17.81 22.27 5.74
N THR A 158 18.25 22.75 4.58
CA THR A 158 19.54 22.39 3.98
C THR A 158 20.67 23.33 4.41
N SER A 159 20.41 24.25 5.36
CA SER A 159 21.40 25.24 5.78
C SER A 159 22.68 24.64 6.31
N ASN A 160 22.62 23.40 6.83
CA ASN A 160 23.76 22.62 7.31
C ASN A 160 24.25 21.55 6.30
N PHE A 161 23.63 21.52 5.10
CA PHE A 161 23.94 20.51 4.08
C PHE A 161 24.78 21.15 2.98
N ASP A 162 26.07 20.91 3.03
CA ASP A 162 27.00 21.42 2.02
C ASP A 162 26.99 20.51 0.78
N LEU A 163 26.08 20.82 -0.17
CA LEU A 163 25.97 20.10 -1.44
C LEU A 163 27.27 20.10 -2.26
N GLN A 164 28.19 21.07 -2.05
CA GLN A 164 29.46 21.10 -2.77
C GLN A 164 30.43 20.00 -2.37
N LYS A 165 30.20 19.36 -1.21
CA LYS A 165 30.97 18.19 -0.77
C LYS A 165 30.54 16.89 -1.45
N PHE A 166 29.44 16.89 -2.20
CA PHE A 166 28.86 15.70 -2.85
C PHE A 166 28.89 15.76 -4.38
N ILE A 167 29.41 16.85 -4.95
CA ILE A 167 29.67 17.03 -6.38
C ILE A 167 31.15 16.97 -6.64
#